data_a0ec271c84b010175d471e11022b1dbc
#
_entry.id   a0ec271c84b010175d471e11022b1dbc
#
_cell.length_a   1.000
_cell.length_b   1.000
_cell.length_c   1.000
_cell.angle_alpha   90.00
_cell.angle_beta   90.00
_cell.angle_gamma   90.00
#
_symmetry.space_group_name_H-M   'P 1'
#
loop_
_entity.id
_entity.type
_entity.pdbx_description
1 polymer ?
#
loop_
_entity_poly.entity_id
_entity_poly.type
_entity_poly.pdbx_seq_one_letter_code
_entity_poly.pdbx_strand_id
1 'polypeptide(L)'
;MAHLLGAEALHLEFPTRVVFESVTIGINEGDRVGIVGRNGDGKSTLLKLLAGRLEPDSGQVTVRRGVTIGMLDQGDSIDPDLTVGQTIVGDRLEHEWAGDANVRDIIRGLAGDLDWDAPVGDLSGGQQRRVALARLLSGEWDVIFLDEPTNHLDVEGIAWLAEHLNRRWAKNAGGLVVVTHDRWFLDAVCTSTWEVHDRILEPFEGGYAAYILQRVERDRQAAVAEAKRQNLMRKELAWLRRGAPARTSKPKFRIEAANQLIEDVPPVRNPIELAQMATARLGKDVVDLLDAGVSFGDREVLRDIEWRIAPGERTGILGVNGAGKSTLLKLISGGLEPTSGRVKHGKTVKIATLSQRLAELDEHEDELVRDIIARQKRSYVAGGKELTPSQLLERLGFSSAQLSTPVKDLSGGQRRRLQFLLILLDEPNVLILDEPTNDLDTDMLAAMEDLLDTWPGTLLVVSHDRYLLERVTDQQYAVWNGQLRHLPGGVDEYLTLRNQATAGGTARSDRSHPTESNSAAVAAEPKLSGAERRQAEKELAAIERRLEKLQGQLDALDAQLAKHDQSDYEGLTALGNERGALMEDQAALEERWLELGELLS
;
A
#
# COMPACT_ATOMS: atom_id res chain seq x y z
N MET A 1 26.00 -17.51 -3.72
CA MET A 1 24.72 -17.60 -4.44
C MET A 1 25.05 -17.65 -5.94
N ALA A 2 24.37 -18.50 -6.70
CA ALA A 2 24.63 -18.57 -8.12
C ALA A 2 23.85 -17.46 -8.85
N HIS A 3 24.53 -16.83 -9.81
CA HIS A 3 23.91 -15.77 -10.62
C HIS A 3 22.89 -16.37 -11.60
N LEU A 4 21.68 -15.86 -11.66
CA LEU A 4 20.62 -16.28 -12.57
C LEU A 4 20.54 -15.38 -13.80
N LEU A 5 20.48 -14.08 -13.57
CA LEU A 5 20.29 -13.08 -14.60
C LEU A 5 20.97 -11.77 -14.19
N GLY A 6 21.58 -11.07 -15.13
CA GLY A 6 22.18 -9.77 -14.94
C GLY A 6 21.87 -8.81 -16.06
N ALA A 7 21.84 -7.53 -15.72
CA ALA A 7 21.74 -6.42 -16.63
C ALA A 7 22.92 -5.49 -16.41
N GLU A 8 23.61 -5.10 -17.46
CA GLU A 8 24.80 -4.23 -17.41
C GLU A 8 24.59 -3.00 -18.28
N ALA A 9 24.68 -1.82 -17.63
CA ALA A 9 24.60 -0.51 -18.27
C ALA A 9 23.39 -0.35 -19.22
N LEU A 10 22.21 -0.85 -18.80
CA LEU A 10 20.99 -0.75 -19.61
C LEU A 10 20.61 0.70 -19.85
N HIS A 11 20.44 1.05 -21.11
CA HIS A 11 19.87 2.31 -21.57
C HIS A 11 18.66 2.04 -22.45
N LEU A 12 17.60 2.80 -22.20
CA LEU A 12 16.38 2.74 -23.02
C LEU A 12 15.77 4.13 -23.16
N GLU A 13 15.49 4.51 -24.41
CA GLU A 13 14.87 5.78 -24.75
C GLU A 13 13.66 5.56 -25.67
N PHE A 14 12.52 6.15 -25.34
CA PHE A 14 11.40 6.30 -26.26
C PHE A 14 11.46 7.67 -26.93
N PRO A 15 10.79 7.88 -28.08
CA PRO A 15 10.88 9.14 -28.84
C PRO A 15 10.61 10.41 -28.03
N THR A 16 9.90 10.30 -26.92
CA THR A 16 9.50 11.44 -26.09
C THR A 16 10.25 11.53 -24.76
N ARG A 17 10.99 10.45 -24.35
CA ARG A 17 11.70 10.45 -23.07
C ARG A 17 12.70 9.31 -22.94
N VAL A 18 13.77 9.57 -22.20
CA VAL A 18 14.67 8.53 -21.67
C VAL A 18 13.99 7.86 -20.48
N VAL A 19 13.97 6.51 -20.48
CA VAL A 19 13.41 5.69 -19.38
C VAL A 19 14.52 5.28 -18.42
N PHE A 20 15.65 4.79 -18.95
CA PHE A 20 16.82 4.40 -18.18
C PHE A 20 18.08 4.99 -18.81
N GLU A 21 18.97 5.55 -17.98
CA GLU A 21 20.25 6.11 -18.46
C GLU A 21 21.38 5.08 -18.43
N SER A 22 21.52 4.35 -17.32
CA SER A 22 22.53 3.30 -17.15
C SER A 22 22.18 2.46 -15.93
N VAL A 23 21.44 1.38 -16.13
CA VAL A 23 21.01 0.49 -15.03
C VAL A 23 21.86 -0.78 -15.04
N THR A 24 22.51 -1.06 -13.89
CA THR A 24 23.30 -2.28 -13.70
C THR A 24 22.79 -3.00 -12.45
N ILE A 25 22.27 -4.22 -12.64
CA ILE A 25 21.65 -5.03 -11.59
C ILE A 25 21.89 -6.51 -11.83
N GLY A 26 21.71 -7.32 -10.79
CA GLY A 26 21.80 -8.77 -10.87
C GLY A 26 20.78 -9.47 -10.01
N ILE A 27 20.30 -10.61 -10.47
CA ILE A 27 19.38 -11.50 -9.74
C ILE A 27 20.12 -12.82 -9.52
N ASN A 28 20.21 -13.23 -8.27
CA ASN A 28 20.86 -14.46 -7.84
C ASN A 28 19.83 -15.46 -7.33
N GLU A 29 20.24 -16.71 -7.17
CA GLU A 29 19.41 -17.72 -6.51
C GLU A 29 19.06 -17.29 -5.07
N GLY A 30 17.77 -17.34 -4.75
CA GLY A 30 17.22 -16.93 -3.47
C GLY A 30 16.77 -15.47 -3.40
N ASP A 31 17.05 -14.65 -4.42
CA ASP A 31 16.64 -13.25 -4.42
C ASP A 31 15.11 -13.12 -4.55
N ARG A 32 14.54 -12.26 -3.70
CA ARG A 32 13.12 -11.88 -3.67
C ARG A 32 13.05 -10.36 -3.72
N VAL A 33 12.84 -9.83 -4.90
CA VAL A 33 12.96 -8.40 -5.19
C VAL A 33 11.60 -7.77 -5.40
N GLY A 34 11.28 -6.73 -4.64
CA GLY A 34 10.15 -5.85 -4.90
C GLY A 34 10.59 -4.62 -5.68
N ILE A 35 9.90 -4.25 -6.75
CA ILE A 35 10.17 -3.01 -7.49
C ILE A 35 9.11 -1.98 -7.14
N VAL A 36 9.56 -0.82 -6.66
CA VAL A 36 8.73 0.32 -6.30
C VAL A 36 9.14 1.57 -7.10
N GLY A 37 8.29 2.58 -7.12
CA GLY A 37 8.52 3.84 -7.82
C GLY A 37 7.21 4.42 -8.34
N ARG A 38 7.27 5.63 -8.89
CA ARG A 38 6.08 6.32 -9.41
C ARG A 38 5.52 5.64 -10.66
N ASN A 39 4.23 5.88 -10.90
CA ASN A 39 3.62 5.44 -12.14
C ASN A 39 4.26 6.16 -13.33
N GLY A 40 4.72 5.35 -14.28
CA GLY A 40 5.41 5.84 -15.46
C GLY A 40 6.93 5.82 -15.36
N ASP A 41 7.58 5.58 -14.22
CA ASP A 41 9.05 5.57 -14.11
C ASP A 41 9.74 4.39 -14.81
N GLY A 42 8.94 3.44 -15.35
CA GLY A 42 9.49 2.35 -16.16
C GLY A 42 9.56 1.00 -15.47
N LYS A 43 8.88 0.79 -14.33
CA LYS A 43 8.87 -0.49 -13.59
C LYS A 43 8.54 -1.70 -14.47
N SER A 44 7.41 -1.68 -15.17
CA SER A 44 7.00 -2.74 -16.11
C SER A 44 7.94 -2.86 -17.31
N THR A 45 8.53 -1.74 -17.74
CA THR A 45 9.53 -1.72 -18.82
C THR A 45 10.80 -2.44 -18.37
N LEU A 46 11.22 -2.25 -17.13
CA LEU A 46 12.38 -2.97 -16.57
C LEU A 46 12.13 -4.48 -16.54
N LEU A 47 10.94 -4.93 -16.11
CA LEU A 47 10.61 -6.35 -16.15
C LEU A 47 10.69 -6.93 -17.56
N LYS A 48 10.17 -6.20 -18.57
CA LYS A 48 10.22 -6.62 -19.97
C LYS A 48 11.64 -6.71 -20.52
N LEU A 49 12.51 -5.77 -20.16
CA LEU A 49 13.94 -5.82 -20.50
C LEU A 49 14.61 -7.05 -19.89
N LEU A 50 14.42 -7.28 -18.58
CA LEU A 50 15.01 -8.41 -17.86
C LEU A 50 14.49 -9.76 -18.36
N ALA A 51 13.22 -9.82 -18.75
CA ALA A 51 12.61 -11.03 -19.33
C ALA A 51 12.97 -11.26 -20.81
N GLY A 52 13.73 -10.35 -21.44
CA GLY A 52 14.06 -10.42 -22.86
C GLY A 52 12.88 -10.20 -23.81
N ARG A 53 11.77 -9.61 -23.31
CA ARG A 53 10.59 -9.22 -24.14
C ARG A 53 10.75 -7.84 -24.79
N LEU A 54 11.75 -7.08 -24.38
CA LEU A 54 12.13 -5.79 -24.94
C LEU A 54 13.65 -5.71 -25.03
N GLU A 55 14.17 -5.20 -26.13
CA GLU A 55 15.60 -4.98 -26.32
C GLU A 55 15.98 -3.57 -25.83
N PRO A 56 17.09 -3.40 -25.10
CA PRO A 56 17.60 -2.08 -24.73
C PRO A 56 18.28 -1.41 -25.92
N ASP A 57 18.33 -0.07 -25.97
CA ASP A 57 19.05 0.68 -26.98
C ASP A 57 20.57 0.52 -26.83
N SER A 58 21.05 0.38 -25.59
CA SER A 58 22.41 -0.01 -25.28
C SER A 58 22.51 -0.73 -23.93
N GLY A 59 23.69 -1.35 -23.68
CA GLY A 59 23.85 -2.29 -22.56
C GLY A 59 23.43 -3.71 -22.96
N GLN A 60 23.39 -4.61 -22.00
CA GLN A 60 23.03 -6.00 -22.27
C GLN A 60 22.37 -6.67 -21.09
N VAL A 61 21.46 -7.60 -21.38
CA VAL A 61 20.90 -8.54 -20.40
C VAL A 61 21.53 -9.91 -20.63
N THR A 62 22.08 -10.49 -19.58
CA THR A 62 22.70 -11.82 -19.62
C THR A 62 21.92 -12.78 -18.75
N VAL A 63 21.51 -13.91 -19.31
CA VAL A 63 20.81 -14.99 -18.60
C VAL A 63 21.71 -16.22 -18.54
N ARG A 64 21.88 -16.80 -17.36
CA ARG A 64 22.62 -18.06 -17.20
C ARG A 64 22.01 -19.14 -18.07
N ARG A 65 22.84 -19.89 -18.76
CA ARG A 65 22.40 -20.98 -19.65
C ARG A 65 21.54 -21.99 -18.90
N GLY A 66 20.35 -22.27 -19.44
CA GLY A 66 19.40 -23.23 -18.90
C GLY A 66 18.41 -22.66 -17.88
N VAL A 67 18.51 -21.37 -17.52
CA VAL A 67 17.53 -20.70 -16.66
C VAL A 67 16.22 -20.48 -17.42
N THR A 68 15.12 -20.91 -16.80
CA THR A 68 13.76 -20.71 -17.30
C THR A 68 13.13 -19.47 -16.64
N ILE A 69 12.50 -18.60 -17.44
CA ILE A 69 11.89 -17.37 -16.99
C ILE A 69 10.39 -17.40 -17.26
N GLY A 70 9.59 -17.23 -16.19
CA GLY A 70 8.15 -17.01 -16.28
C GLY A 70 7.83 -15.54 -16.05
N MET A 71 6.90 -14.96 -16.81
CA MET A 71 6.50 -13.57 -16.64
C MET A 71 5.00 -13.40 -16.77
N LEU A 72 4.38 -12.71 -15.80
CA LEU A 72 3.03 -12.17 -15.88
C LEU A 72 3.12 -10.70 -16.29
N ASP A 73 2.67 -10.38 -17.50
CA ASP A 73 2.59 -9.00 -18.02
C ASP A 73 1.17 -8.43 -17.86
N GLN A 74 1.03 -7.12 -17.79
CA GLN A 74 -0.27 -6.45 -17.78
C GLN A 74 -1.09 -6.69 -19.07
N GLY A 75 -0.41 -6.94 -20.19
CA GLY A 75 -1.00 -7.14 -21.52
C GLY A 75 -1.05 -8.59 -21.99
N ASP A 76 -0.84 -9.60 -21.12
CA ASP A 76 -0.90 -11.00 -21.54
C ASP A 76 -2.31 -11.34 -22.04
N SER A 77 -2.45 -11.51 -23.35
CA SER A 77 -3.67 -11.96 -23.98
C SER A 77 -3.81 -13.47 -23.81
N ILE A 78 -4.87 -13.89 -23.14
CA ILE A 78 -5.29 -15.29 -23.12
C ILE A 78 -6.23 -15.48 -24.31
N ASP A 79 -6.14 -16.64 -24.94
CA ASP A 79 -7.09 -17.01 -25.98
C ASP A 79 -8.51 -17.08 -25.37
N PRO A 80 -9.45 -16.23 -25.83
CA PRO A 80 -10.79 -16.15 -25.24
C PRO A 80 -11.63 -17.41 -25.44
N ASP A 81 -11.27 -18.23 -26.43
CA ASP A 81 -12.02 -19.45 -26.78
C ASP A 81 -11.63 -20.65 -25.90
N LEU A 82 -10.50 -20.57 -25.17
CA LEU A 82 -10.09 -21.62 -24.25
C LEU A 82 -10.91 -21.58 -22.96
N THR A 83 -11.15 -22.75 -22.37
CA THR A 83 -11.76 -22.82 -21.03
C THR A 83 -10.76 -22.42 -19.94
N VAL A 84 -11.28 -22.11 -18.74
CA VAL A 84 -10.46 -21.84 -17.55
C VAL A 84 -9.48 -22.99 -17.32
N GLY A 85 -9.99 -24.23 -17.36
CA GLY A 85 -9.18 -25.44 -17.17
C GLY A 85 -8.07 -25.57 -18.22
N GLN A 86 -8.44 -25.50 -19.51
CA GLN A 86 -7.46 -25.57 -20.61
C GLN A 86 -6.39 -24.48 -20.51
N THR A 87 -6.76 -23.28 -20.06
CA THR A 87 -5.81 -22.18 -19.91
C THR A 87 -4.80 -22.44 -18.78
N ILE A 88 -5.25 -22.98 -17.63
CA ILE A 88 -4.39 -23.18 -16.45
C ILE A 88 -3.48 -24.40 -16.64
N VAL A 89 -4.02 -25.53 -17.07
CA VAL A 89 -3.29 -26.80 -17.12
C VAL A 89 -2.78 -27.16 -18.52
N GLY A 90 -3.23 -26.46 -19.57
CA GLY A 90 -2.89 -26.76 -20.96
C GLY A 90 -3.38 -28.15 -21.40
N ASP A 91 -2.54 -28.84 -22.17
CA ASP A 91 -2.84 -30.19 -22.70
C ASP A 91 -2.55 -31.33 -21.71
N ARG A 92 -2.25 -31.00 -20.42
CA ARG A 92 -1.99 -32.02 -19.39
C ARG A 92 -3.24 -32.88 -19.16
N LEU A 93 -3.04 -34.19 -19.06
CA LEU A 93 -4.14 -35.12 -18.77
C LEU A 93 -4.63 -34.92 -17.31
N GLU A 94 -5.91 -35.17 -17.07
CA GLU A 94 -6.54 -34.96 -15.77
C GLU A 94 -5.78 -35.65 -14.62
N HIS A 95 -5.32 -36.87 -14.82
CA HIS A 95 -4.58 -37.61 -13.79
C HIS A 95 -3.17 -37.01 -13.49
N GLU A 96 -2.58 -36.25 -14.41
CA GLU A 96 -1.28 -35.60 -14.23
C GLU A 96 -1.42 -34.36 -13.38
N TRP A 97 -2.32 -33.43 -13.73
CA TRP A 97 -2.50 -32.20 -12.99
C TRP A 97 -3.27 -32.39 -11.67
N ALA A 98 -4.29 -33.29 -11.67
CA ALA A 98 -5.04 -33.60 -10.45
C ALA A 98 -4.20 -34.39 -9.41
N GLY A 99 -3.16 -35.09 -9.85
CA GLY A 99 -2.16 -35.73 -8.99
C GLY A 99 -1.22 -34.72 -8.31
N ASP A 100 -0.98 -33.57 -8.94
CA ASP A 100 -0.06 -32.55 -8.45
C ASP A 100 -0.70 -31.68 -7.35
N ALA A 101 -0.15 -31.74 -6.14
CA ALA A 101 -0.64 -30.98 -5.00
C ALA A 101 -0.49 -29.46 -5.18
N ASN A 102 0.59 -29.02 -5.87
CA ASN A 102 0.84 -27.61 -6.13
C ASN A 102 -0.18 -27.04 -7.11
N VAL A 103 -0.46 -27.77 -8.19
CA VAL A 103 -1.47 -27.34 -9.19
C VAL A 103 -2.86 -27.25 -8.56
N ARG A 104 -3.25 -28.25 -7.74
CA ARG A 104 -4.52 -28.19 -7.00
C ARG A 104 -4.60 -27.01 -6.04
N ASP A 105 -3.50 -26.69 -5.35
CA ASP A 105 -3.44 -25.55 -4.45
C ASP A 105 -3.59 -24.22 -5.21
N ILE A 106 -2.94 -24.07 -6.37
CA ILE A 106 -3.05 -22.92 -7.26
C ILE A 106 -4.49 -22.75 -7.77
N ILE A 107 -5.11 -23.83 -8.25
CA ILE A 107 -6.50 -23.79 -8.73
C ILE A 107 -7.43 -23.35 -7.60
N ARG A 108 -7.28 -23.94 -6.40
CA ARG A 108 -8.10 -23.60 -5.25
C ARG A 108 -7.91 -22.15 -4.82
N GLY A 109 -6.67 -21.64 -4.82
CA GLY A 109 -6.34 -20.30 -4.35
C GLY A 109 -6.73 -19.17 -5.31
N LEU A 110 -6.71 -19.43 -6.62
CA LEU A 110 -6.93 -18.39 -7.64
C LEU A 110 -8.18 -18.57 -8.49
N ALA A 111 -8.64 -19.79 -8.68
CA ALA A 111 -9.72 -20.13 -9.61
C ALA A 111 -10.84 -21.00 -8.98
N GLY A 112 -10.82 -21.21 -7.66
CA GLY A 112 -11.77 -22.10 -6.97
C GLY A 112 -13.22 -21.65 -7.01
N ASP A 113 -13.49 -20.38 -7.32
CA ASP A 113 -14.82 -19.79 -7.51
C ASP A 113 -15.24 -19.71 -8.98
N LEU A 114 -14.36 -20.08 -9.92
CA LEU A 114 -14.61 -20.01 -11.35
C LEU A 114 -15.14 -21.36 -11.87
N ASP A 115 -16.02 -21.28 -12.87
CA ASP A 115 -16.45 -22.46 -13.60
C ASP A 115 -15.29 -22.96 -14.48
N TRP A 116 -14.86 -24.19 -14.24
CA TRP A 116 -13.73 -24.82 -14.90
C TRP A 116 -13.89 -24.95 -16.42
N ASP A 117 -15.11 -25.12 -16.87
CA ASP A 117 -15.46 -25.32 -18.28
C ASP A 117 -15.91 -24.02 -18.97
N ALA A 118 -16.00 -22.90 -18.23
CA ALA A 118 -16.35 -21.60 -18.79
C ALA A 118 -15.26 -21.07 -19.73
N PRO A 119 -15.62 -20.51 -20.91
CA PRO A 119 -14.68 -19.82 -21.78
C PRO A 119 -14.07 -18.62 -21.05
N VAL A 120 -12.76 -18.41 -21.22
CA VAL A 120 -12.06 -17.28 -20.60
C VAL A 120 -12.60 -15.93 -21.10
N GLY A 121 -13.10 -15.88 -22.36
CA GLY A 121 -13.72 -14.69 -22.94
C GLY A 121 -14.95 -14.18 -22.19
N ASP A 122 -15.68 -15.05 -21.49
CA ASP A 122 -16.88 -14.70 -20.71
C ASP A 122 -16.55 -14.17 -19.31
N LEU A 123 -15.29 -14.25 -18.90
CA LEU A 123 -14.84 -13.81 -17.57
C LEU A 123 -14.62 -12.30 -17.52
N SER A 124 -14.82 -11.71 -16.35
CA SER A 124 -14.38 -10.33 -16.09
C SER A 124 -12.85 -10.20 -16.21
N GLY A 125 -12.34 -8.98 -16.50
CA GLY A 125 -10.89 -8.74 -16.60
C GLY A 125 -10.11 -9.19 -15.37
N GLY A 126 -10.66 -9.00 -14.17
CA GLY A 126 -10.03 -9.47 -12.92
C GLY A 126 -9.99 -11.00 -12.81
N GLN A 127 -11.03 -11.70 -13.29
CA GLN A 127 -11.05 -13.16 -13.33
C GLN A 127 -10.06 -13.70 -14.37
N GLN A 128 -10.00 -13.09 -15.57
CA GLN A 128 -9.00 -13.42 -16.58
C GLN A 128 -7.57 -13.25 -16.04
N ARG A 129 -7.33 -12.18 -15.27
CA ARG A 129 -6.02 -11.93 -14.63
C ARG A 129 -5.66 -13.03 -13.62
N ARG A 130 -6.63 -13.50 -12.82
CA ARG A 130 -6.42 -14.63 -11.89
C ARG A 130 -6.11 -15.92 -12.64
N VAL A 131 -6.76 -16.18 -13.76
CA VAL A 131 -6.49 -17.34 -14.63
C VAL A 131 -5.09 -17.25 -15.24
N ALA A 132 -4.66 -16.07 -15.72
CA ALA A 132 -3.30 -15.83 -16.22
C ALA A 132 -2.23 -16.10 -15.15
N LEU A 133 -2.46 -15.62 -13.95
CA LEU A 133 -1.56 -15.87 -12.80
C LEU A 133 -1.53 -17.37 -12.45
N ALA A 134 -2.67 -18.04 -12.40
CA ALA A 134 -2.75 -19.47 -12.15
C ALA A 134 -1.98 -20.29 -13.20
N ARG A 135 -2.14 -19.95 -14.49
CA ARG A 135 -1.37 -20.54 -15.60
C ARG A 135 0.14 -20.38 -15.40
N LEU A 136 0.60 -19.16 -15.07
CA LEU A 136 2.02 -18.91 -14.84
C LEU A 136 2.54 -19.74 -13.66
N LEU A 137 1.83 -19.74 -12.54
CA LEU A 137 2.26 -20.43 -11.32
C LEU A 137 2.22 -21.96 -11.46
N SER A 138 1.41 -22.50 -12.35
CA SER A 138 1.36 -23.95 -12.67
C SER A 138 2.57 -24.44 -13.49
N GLY A 139 3.39 -23.53 -14.03
CA GLY A 139 4.63 -23.85 -14.72
C GLY A 139 5.82 -23.96 -13.76
N GLU A 140 6.90 -24.59 -14.24
CA GLU A 140 8.17 -24.66 -13.52
C GLU A 140 9.14 -23.59 -14.05
N TRP A 141 9.55 -22.68 -13.17
CA TRP A 141 10.39 -21.53 -13.50
C TRP A 141 11.51 -21.38 -12.50
N ASP A 142 12.71 -21.08 -12.99
CA ASP A 142 13.85 -20.70 -12.14
C ASP A 142 13.72 -19.24 -11.66
N VAL A 143 13.16 -18.37 -12.52
CA VAL A 143 12.88 -16.96 -12.21
C VAL A 143 11.45 -16.62 -12.58
N ILE A 144 10.73 -15.93 -11.70
CA ILE A 144 9.39 -15.42 -11.97
C ILE A 144 9.40 -13.90 -11.89
N PHE A 145 8.84 -13.27 -12.94
CA PHE A 145 8.53 -11.85 -12.99
C PHE A 145 7.03 -11.62 -12.89
N LEU A 146 6.60 -10.81 -11.91
CA LEU A 146 5.19 -10.49 -11.69
C LEU A 146 4.98 -8.98 -11.80
N ASP A 147 4.13 -8.56 -12.74
CA ASP A 147 3.74 -7.16 -12.90
C ASP A 147 2.34 -6.96 -12.35
N GLU A 148 2.23 -6.30 -11.20
CA GLU A 148 1.00 -6.03 -10.45
C GLU A 148 0.13 -7.29 -10.22
N PRO A 149 0.68 -8.36 -9.59
CA PRO A 149 -0.06 -9.61 -9.41
C PRO A 149 -1.17 -9.51 -8.36
N THR A 150 -1.13 -8.52 -7.48
CA THR A 150 -2.10 -8.31 -6.40
C THR A 150 -3.36 -7.58 -6.88
N ASN A 151 -3.31 -6.91 -8.04
CA ASN A 151 -4.48 -6.25 -8.61
C ASN A 151 -5.60 -7.25 -8.86
N HIS A 152 -6.81 -6.89 -8.44
CA HIS A 152 -8.03 -7.72 -8.56
C HIS A 152 -8.07 -8.97 -7.65
N LEU A 153 -7.05 -9.20 -6.81
CA LEU A 153 -7.12 -10.18 -5.74
C LEU A 153 -7.76 -9.55 -4.50
N ASP A 154 -8.55 -10.34 -3.79
CA ASP A 154 -8.98 -9.95 -2.45
C ASP A 154 -7.91 -10.28 -1.41
N VAL A 155 -8.13 -9.86 -0.17
CA VAL A 155 -7.16 -10.04 0.93
C VAL A 155 -6.77 -11.51 1.11
N GLU A 156 -7.71 -12.44 0.87
CA GLU A 156 -7.45 -13.89 0.93
C GLU A 156 -6.53 -14.35 -0.20
N GLY A 157 -6.81 -13.90 -1.43
CA GLY A 157 -5.99 -14.21 -2.60
C GLY A 157 -4.57 -13.64 -2.48
N ILE A 158 -4.42 -12.42 -1.94
CA ILE A 158 -3.11 -11.79 -1.69
C ILE A 158 -2.33 -12.60 -0.63
N ALA A 159 -2.99 -12.96 0.48
CA ALA A 159 -2.36 -13.76 1.54
C ALA A 159 -1.95 -15.15 1.04
N TRP A 160 -2.82 -15.81 0.29
CA TRP A 160 -2.51 -17.10 -0.34
C TRP A 160 -1.34 -16.98 -1.31
N LEU A 161 -1.32 -15.95 -2.17
CA LEU A 161 -0.24 -15.74 -3.14
C LEU A 161 1.11 -15.54 -2.44
N ALA A 162 1.13 -14.74 -1.38
CA ALA A 162 2.34 -14.53 -0.58
C ALA A 162 2.86 -15.84 0.03
N GLU A 163 1.98 -16.66 0.60
CA GLU A 163 2.32 -17.95 1.18
C GLU A 163 2.82 -18.94 0.12
N HIS A 164 2.14 -19.00 -1.04
CA HIS A 164 2.52 -19.84 -2.17
C HIS A 164 3.91 -19.49 -2.69
N LEU A 165 4.21 -18.21 -2.93
CA LEU A 165 5.51 -17.76 -3.45
C LEU A 165 6.64 -18.01 -2.44
N ASN A 166 6.39 -17.86 -1.14
CA ASN A 166 7.36 -18.16 -0.10
C ASN A 166 7.71 -19.66 -0.01
N ARG A 167 6.78 -20.55 -0.38
CA ARG A 167 6.99 -22.02 -0.36
C ARG A 167 7.44 -22.60 -1.69
N ARG A 168 7.36 -21.82 -2.78
CA ARG A 168 7.54 -22.32 -4.16
C ARG A 168 8.90 -22.92 -4.40
N TRP A 169 9.96 -22.35 -3.84
CA TRP A 169 11.33 -22.84 -4.00
C TRP A 169 11.91 -23.25 -2.66
N ALA A 170 12.89 -24.14 -2.70
CA ALA A 170 13.72 -24.43 -1.54
C ALA A 170 14.45 -23.17 -1.05
N LYS A 171 14.86 -23.16 0.19
CA LYS A 171 15.61 -22.03 0.78
C LYS A 171 16.83 -21.68 -0.08
N ASN A 172 16.96 -20.42 -0.45
CA ASN A 172 18.03 -19.89 -1.31
C ASN A 172 18.02 -20.44 -2.75
N ALA A 173 16.88 -20.85 -3.27
CA ALA A 173 16.71 -21.25 -4.66
C ALA A 173 15.68 -20.39 -5.38
N GLY A 174 15.73 -20.39 -6.72
CA GLY A 174 14.88 -19.60 -7.58
C GLY A 174 15.07 -18.10 -7.44
N GLY A 175 14.43 -17.32 -8.29
CA GLY A 175 14.42 -15.86 -8.26
C GLY A 175 13.01 -15.32 -8.42
N LEU A 176 12.67 -14.27 -7.67
CA LEU A 176 11.38 -13.58 -7.80
C LEU A 176 11.62 -12.08 -7.93
N VAL A 177 10.99 -11.48 -8.93
CA VAL A 177 10.92 -10.03 -9.06
C VAL A 177 9.46 -9.61 -9.23
N VAL A 178 9.00 -8.74 -8.38
CA VAL A 178 7.61 -8.32 -8.33
C VAL A 178 7.51 -6.79 -8.42
N VAL A 179 6.69 -6.29 -9.32
CA VAL A 179 6.21 -4.91 -9.31
C VAL A 179 4.84 -4.92 -8.66
N THR A 180 4.67 -4.22 -7.57
CA THR A 180 3.35 -4.04 -6.93
C THR A 180 3.32 -2.81 -6.06
N HIS A 181 2.14 -2.28 -5.85
CA HIS A 181 1.85 -1.21 -4.90
C HIS A 181 1.31 -1.73 -3.56
N ASP A 182 1.11 -3.05 -3.44
CA ASP A 182 0.71 -3.70 -2.18
C ASP A 182 1.92 -3.81 -1.23
N ARG A 183 1.93 -2.93 -0.25
CA ARG A 183 3.03 -2.78 0.71
C ARG A 183 3.17 -3.98 1.63
N TRP A 184 2.03 -4.53 2.08
CA TRP A 184 2.03 -5.73 2.92
C TRP A 184 2.61 -6.93 2.16
N PHE A 185 2.23 -7.09 0.89
CA PHE A 185 2.77 -8.16 0.06
C PHE A 185 4.28 -8.03 -0.15
N LEU A 186 4.80 -6.80 -0.36
CA LEU A 186 6.23 -6.55 -0.44
C LEU A 186 6.97 -6.96 0.84
N ASP A 187 6.42 -6.63 2.01
CA ASP A 187 7.02 -7.03 3.29
C ASP A 187 6.93 -8.53 3.54
N ALA A 188 5.84 -9.17 3.11
CA ALA A 188 5.63 -10.61 3.31
C ALA A 188 6.50 -11.49 2.40
N VAL A 189 6.90 -11.01 1.21
CA VAL A 189 7.53 -11.84 0.18
C VAL A 189 8.94 -11.40 -0.17
N CYS A 190 9.23 -10.09 -0.15
CA CYS A 190 10.48 -9.54 -0.68
C CYS A 190 11.55 -9.40 0.42
N THR A 191 12.79 -9.74 0.07
CA THR A 191 13.98 -9.58 0.93
C THR A 191 14.81 -8.36 0.53
N SER A 192 14.53 -7.77 -0.62
CA SER A 192 15.12 -6.53 -1.09
C SER A 192 14.10 -5.73 -1.91
N THR A 193 14.26 -4.41 -1.91
CA THR A 193 13.38 -3.50 -2.65
C THR A 193 14.22 -2.65 -3.59
N TRP A 194 13.82 -2.55 -4.85
CA TRP A 194 14.46 -1.70 -5.85
C TRP A 194 13.56 -0.49 -6.13
N GLU A 195 14.06 0.71 -5.86
CA GLU A 195 13.38 1.95 -6.23
C GLU A 195 13.78 2.38 -7.63
N VAL A 196 12.80 2.54 -8.52
CA VAL A 196 12.99 3.14 -9.85
C VAL A 196 12.56 4.60 -9.76
N HIS A 197 13.51 5.51 -9.99
CA HIS A 197 13.26 6.96 -9.97
C HIS A 197 14.32 7.68 -10.83
N ASP A 198 13.97 8.84 -11.36
CA ASP A 198 14.90 9.72 -12.07
C ASP A 198 15.82 9.00 -13.10
N ARG A 199 15.27 7.98 -13.80
CA ARG A 199 15.94 7.13 -14.82
C ARG A 199 17.01 6.19 -14.29
N ILE A 200 17.14 6.05 -12.99
CA ILE A 200 18.07 5.16 -12.31
C ILE A 200 17.32 4.12 -11.48
N LEU A 201 18.04 3.15 -10.97
CA LEU A 201 17.54 2.13 -10.06
C LEU A 201 18.45 2.07 -8.84
N GLU A 202 17.85 2.18 -7.67
CA GLU A 202 18.55 2.05 -6.38
C GLU A 202 18.06 0.82 -5.61
N PRO A 203 18.94 -0.10 -5.21
CA PRO A 203 18.61 -1.25 -4.38
C PRO A 203 18.62 -0.89 -2.89
N PHE A 204 17.64 -1.41 -2.15
CA PHE A 204 17.52 -1.33 -0.70
C PHE A 204 17.38 -2.73 -0.11
N GLU A 205 17.96 -2.96 1.06
CA GLU A 205 17.80 -4.22 1.80
C GLU A 205 16.47 -4.23 2.56
N GLY A 206 15.76 -5.37 2.52
CA GLY A 206 14.49 -5.57 3.20
C GLY A 206 13.26 -5.30 2.34
N GLY A 207 12.08 -5.52 2.94
CA GLY A 207 10.78 -5.26 2.34
C GLY A 207 10.44 -3.77 2.33
N TYR A 208 9.15 -3.46 2.16
CA TYR A 208 8.67 -2.09 2.03
C TYR A 208 8.92 -1.22 3.27
N ALA A 209 8.68 -1.75 4.47
CA ALA A 209 8.90 -1.01 5.72
C ALA A 209 10.37 -0.60 5.90
N ALA A 210 11.32 -1.51 5.63
CA ALA A 210 12.74 -1.24 5.68
C ALA A 210 13.17 -0.21 4.61
N TYR A 211 12.62 -0.33 3.39
CA TYR A 211 12.83 0.62 2.30
C TYR A 211 12.41 2.04 2.70
N ILE A 212 11.22 2.23 3.28
CA ILE A 212 10.74 3.55 3.70
C ILE A 212 11.67 4.20 4.71
N LEU A 213 12.14 3.45 5.72
CA LEU A 213 13.09 3.97 6.71
C LEU A 213 14.40 4.43 6.07
N GLN A 214 14.96 3.61 5.17
CA GLN A 214 16.20 3.93 4.45
C GLN A 214 16.01 5.12 3.51
N ARG A 215 14.86 5.21 2.81
CA ARG A 215 14.51 6.33 1.94
C ARG A 215 14.41 7.64 2.72
N VAL A 216 13.71 7.64 3.86
CA VAL A 216 13.58 8.84 4.72
C VAL A 216 14.95 9.32 5.19
N GLU A 217 15.84 8.41 5.60
CA GLU A 217 17.20 8.77 6.03
C GLU A 217 18.04 9.29 4.86
N ARG A 218 17.95 8.67 3.68
CA ARG A 218 18.60 9.16 2.45
C ARG A 218 18.12 10.57 2.10
N ASP A 219 16.81 10.81 2.10
CA ASP A 219 16.22 12.12 1.77
C ASP A 219 16.62 13.17 2.81
N ARG A 220 16.72 12.80 4.10
CA ARG A 220 17.23 13.67 5.17
C ARG A 220 18.69 14.05 4.92
N GLN A 221 19.54 13.09 4.58
CA GLN A 221 20.95 13.33 4.28
C GLN A 221 21.11 14.22 3.04
N ALA A 222 20.33 13.96 1.99
CA ALA A 222 20.29 14.76 0.78
C ALA A 222 19.87 16.22 1.10
N ALA A 223 18.85 16.42 1.92
CA ALA A 223 18.41 17.76 2.35
C ALA A 223 19.50 18.51 3.13
N VAL A 224 20.23 17.83 4.01
CA VAL A 224 21.36 18.41 4.75
C VAL A 224 22.51 18.78 3.79
N ALA A 225 22.82 17.89 2.84
CA ALA A 225 23.85 18.17 1.83
C ALA A 225 23.46 19.35 0.95
N GLU A 226 22.18 19.43 0.53
CA GLU A 226 21.65 20.54 -0.26
C GLU A 226 21.68 21.87 0.52
N ALA A 227 21.31 21.86 1.79
CA ALA A 227 21.42 23.07 2.64
C ALA A 227 22.89 23.55 2.76
N LYS A 228 23.85 22.63 2.91
CA LYS A 228 25.28 22.95 2.89
C LYS A 228 25.70 23.52 1.54
N ARG A 229 25.27 22.92 0.43
CA ARG A 229 25.54 23.37 -0.95
C ARG A 229 24.98 24.78 -1.17
N GLN A 230 23.72 25.05 -0.78
CA GLN A 230 23.10 26.37 -0.90
C GLN A 230 23.83 27.44 -0.06
N ASN A 231 24.28 27.09 1.14
CA ASN A 231 25.07 28.00 1.98
C ASN A 231 26.41 28.31 1.32
N LEU A 232 27.07 27.31 0.72
CA LEU A 232 28.33 27.53 -0.02
C LEU A 232 28.07 28.41 -1.24
N MET A 233 27.03 28.12 -2.03
CA MET A 233 26.63 28.93 -3.19
C MET A 233 26.35 30.37 -2.79
N ARG A 234 25.61 30.63 -1.69
CA ARG A 234 25.36 31.99 -1.19
C ARG A 234 26.66 32.71 -0.84
N LYS A 235 27.62 32.01 -0.19
CA LYS A 235 28.94 32.57 0.14
C LYS A 235 29.72 32.92 -1.12
N GLU A 236 29.77 32.05 -2.12
CA GLU A 236 30.47 32.30 -3.36
C GLU A 236 29.80 33.40 -4.20
N LEU A 237 28.45 33.44 -4.28
CA LEU A 237 27.73 34.54 -4.92
C LEU A 237 27.93 35.87 -4.20
N ALA A 238 27.93 35.89 -2.85
CA ALA A 238 28.23 37.10 -2.10
C ALA A 238 29.68 37.60 -2.32
N TRP A 239 30.63 36.66 -2.45
CA TRP A 239 32.01 36.99 -2.81
C TRP A 239 32.13 37.54 -4.24
N LEU A 240 31.44 36.94 -5.21
CA LEU A 240 31.38 37.41 -6.59
C LEU A 240 30.76 38.82 -6.72
N ARG A 241 29.72 39.13 -5.91
CA ARG A 241 29.02 40.42 -5.90
C ARG A 241 29.88 41.55 -5.29
N ARG A 242 30.71 41.24 -4.27
CA ARG A 242 31.57 42.26 -3.59
C ARG A 242 32.68 42.83 -4.48
N GLY A 243 32.86 42.31 -5.68
CA GLY A 243 33.93 42.74 -6.58
C GLY A 243 35.31 42.19 -6.16
N ALA A 244 36.20 42.04 -7.12
CA ALA A 244 37.59 41.70 -6.83
C ALA A 244 38.32 42.93 -6.35
N PRO A 245 39.21 42.82 -5.31
CA PRO A 245 40.15 43.91 -4.98
C PRO A 245 40.92 44.30 -6.23
N ALA A 246 41.27 45.59 -6.40
CA ALA A 246 41.74 46.25 -7.61
C ALA A 246 42.99 45.65 -8.30
N ARG A 247 43.51 44.52 -7.84
CA ARG A 247 44.74 43.87 -8.37
C ARG A 247 44.68 42.38 -8.67
N THR A 248 43.48 41.70 -8.52
CA THR A 248 43.36 40.24 -8.80
C THR A 248 42.17 39.96 -9.67
N SER A 249 42.38 39.27 -10.82
CA SER A 249 41.32 38.72 -11.64
C SER A 249 40.59 37.61 -10.85
N LYS A 250 39.27 37.54 -10.98
CA LYS A 250 38.47 36.44 -10.39
C LYS A 250 38.93 35.11 -10.96
N PRO A 251 39.31 34.10 -10.17
CA PRO A 251 39.76 32.81 -10.66
C PRO A 251 38.66 32.11 -11.43
N LYS A 252 38.92 31.68 -12.67
CA LYS A 252 37.94 30.99 -13.54
C LYS A 252 37.31 29.76 -12.87
N PHE A 253 38.09 28.96 -12.12
CA PHE A 253 37.60 27.75 -11.44
C PHE A 253 36.52 28.04 -10.41
N ARG A 254 36.49 29.21 -9.76
CA ARG A 254 35.43 29.60 -8.80
C ARG A 254 34.14 30.03 -9.50
N ILE A 255 34.23 30.58 -10.68
CA ILE A 255 33.06 30.89 -11.53
C ILE A 255 32.46 29.60 -12.06
N GLU A 256 33.29 28.67 -12.52
CA GLU A 256 32.88 27.35 -12.99
C GLU A 256 32.25 26.52 -11.86
N ALA A 257 32.86 26.52 -10.66
CA ALA A 257 32.30 25.85 -9.48
C ALA A 257 30.94 26.45 -9.04
N ALA A 258 30.77 27.78 -9.13
CA ALA A 258 29.48 28.41 -8.82
C ALA A 258 28.41 28.07 -9.89
N ASN A 259 28.78 27.95 -11.16
CA ASN A 259 27.87 27.55 -12.23
C ASN A 259 27.45 26.08 -12.09
N GLN A 260 28.38 25.17 -11.79
CA GLN A 260 28.05 23.76 -11.52
C GLN A 260 27.09 23.62 -10.33
N LEU A 261 27.28 24.41 -9.25
CA LEU A 261 26.35 24.43 -8.10
C LEU A 261 24.95 24.96 -8.43
N ILE A 262 24.80 25.74 -9.51
CA ILE A 262 23.51 26.26 -9.98
C ILE A 262 22.82 25.27 -10.90
N GLU A 263 23.55 24.53 -11.72
CA GLU A 263 23.00 23.56 -12.68
C GLU A 263 22.45 22.28 -12.00
N ASP A 264 23.03 21.90 -10.86
CA ASP A 264 22.67 20.68 -10.14
C ASP A 264 21.67 20.98 -9.00
N VAL A 265 20.42 21.37 -9.34
CA VAL A 265 19.33 21.61 -8.37
C VAL A 265 18.38 20.43 -8.34
N PRO A 266 18.37 19.61 -7.27
CA PRO A 266 17.39 18.57 -7.12
C PRO A 266 15.97 19.16 -6.96
N PRO A 267 14.92 18.52 -7.48
CA PRO A 267 13.55 18.96 -7.27
C PRO A 267 13.18 18.94 -5.79
N VAL A 268 12.69 20.07 -5.28
CA VAL A 268 12.26 20.22 -3.88
C VAL A 268 10.99 19.40 -3.67
N ARG A 269 11.05 18.34 -2.87
CA ARG A 269 9.88 17.61 -2.37
C ARG A 269 9.25 18.42 -1.23
N ASN A 270 8.06 18.97 -1.45
CA ASN A 270 7.29 19.62 -0.38
C ASN A 270 6.46 18.57 0.35
N PRO A 271 6.62 18.40 1.68
CA PRO A 271 5.72 17.56 2.46
C PRO A 271 4.30 18.16 2.43
N ILE A 272 3.30 17.28 2.26
CA ILE A 272 1.90 17.67 2.17
C ILE A 272 1.36 17.94 3.57
N GLU A 273 1.32 19.17 4.00
CA GLU A 273 0.53 19.61 5.16
C GLU A 273 -0.86 20.06 4.69
N LEU A 274 -1.76 19.12 4.47
CA LEU A 274 -3.20 19.37 4.22
C LEU A 274 -4.00 19.19 5.51
N ALA A 275 -3.51 19.70 6.62
CA ALA A 275 -4.22 19.67 7.88
C ALA A 275 -5.50 20.52 7.79
N GLN A 276 -6.64 19.89 8.07
CA GLN A 276 -7.95 20.48 8.31
C GLN A 276 -8.57 21.26 7.14
N MET A 277 -9.12 20.55 6.16
CA MET A 277 -10.20 21.10 5.36
C MET A 277 -11.45 21.15 6.24
N ALA A 278 -12.09 22.33 6.32
CA ALA A 278 -13.32 22.49 7.08
C ALA A 278 -14.42 21.65 6.43
N THR A 279 -14.85 20.59 7.14
CA THR A 279 -16.01 19.80 6.73
C THR A 279 -17.29 20.49 7.19
N ALA A 280 -18.37 20.32 6.44
CA ALA A 280 -19.69 20.78 6.86
C ALA A 280 -20.06 20.12 8.21
N ARG A 281 -20.69 20.89 9.13
CA ARG A 281 -21.06 20.39 10.47
C ARG A 281 -21.96 19.16 10.37
N LEU A 282 -21.52 18.04 10.90
CA LEU A 282 -22.27 16.79 10.96
C LEU A 282 -23.24 16.81 12.16
N GLY A 283 -24.49 16.39 11.94
CA GLY A 283 -25.48 16.19 13.00
C GLY A 283 -25.20 14.93 13.82
N LYS A 284 -26.09 14.58 14.74
CA LYS A 284 -25.97 13.38 15.58
C LYS A 284 -26.20 12.08 14.80
N ASP A 285 -27.10 12.12 13.81
CA ASP A 285 -27.47 10.96 13.00
C ASP A 285 -26.74 11.07 11.64
N VAL A 286 -26.02 10.03 11.24
CA VAL A 286 -25.34 9.94 9.93
C VAL A 286 -26.15 9.05 9.01
N VAL A 287 -26.03 7.72 9.13
CA VAL A 287 -26.83 6.75 8.37
C VAL A 287 -27.16 5.59 9.30
N ASP A 288 -28.46 5.25 9.38
CA ASP A 288 -28.95 4.08 10.11
C ASP A 288 -29.48 3.06 9.09
N LEU A 289 -28.90 1.87 9.07
CA LEU A 289 -29.45 0.68 8.41
C LEU A 289 -30.19 -0.13 9.47
N LEU A 290 -31.46 -0.44 9.22
CA LEU A 290 -32.34 -1.13 10.16
C LEU A 290 -32.96 -2.34 9.46
N ASP A 291 -32.45 -3.53 9.76
CA ASP A 291 -32.83 -4.80 9.14
C ASP A 291 -32.76 -4.74 7.59
N ALA A 292 -31.79 -3.98 7.08
CA ALA A 292 -31.71 -3.67 5.66
C ALA A 292 -31.20 -4.87 4.87
N GLY A 293 -31.91 -5.23 3.80
CA GLY A 293 -31.53 -6.28 2.87
C GLY A 293 -31.63 -5.84 1.43
N VAL A 294 -30.84 -6.48 0.55
CA VAL A 294 -30.85 -6.24 -0.89
C VAL A 294 -30.81 -7.55 -1.65
N SER A 295 -31.77 -7.71 -2.56
CA SER A 295 -31.86 -8.86 -3.47
C SER A 295 -31.95 -8.39 -4.93
N PHE A 296 -31.27 -9.08 -5.84
CA PHE A 296 -31.37 -8.88 -7.28
C PHE A 296 -31.99 -10.14 -7.90
N GLY A 297 -33.28 -10.05 -8.24
CA GLY A 297 -34.08 -11.22 -8.62
C GLY A 297 -34.10 -12.24 -7.48
N ASP A 298 -33.72 -13.47 -7.75
CA ASP A 298 -33.69 -14.56 -6.75
C ASP A 298 -32.40 -14.58 -5.90
N ARG A 299 -31.42 -13.72 -6.22
CA ARG A 299 -30.14 -13.67 -5.50
C ARG A 299 -30.20 -12.63 -4.39
N GLU A 300 -30.23 -13.11 -3.15
CA GLU A 300 -30.03 -12.26 -1.96
C GLU A 300 -28.55 -11.95 -1.79
N VAL A 301 -28.19 -10.65 -1.77
CA VAL A 301 -26.81 -10.18 -1.65
C VAL A 301 -26.52 -9.68 -0.25
N LEU A 302 -27.45 -8.93 0.36
CA LEU A 302 -27.36 -8.46 1.73
C LEU A 302 -28.64 -8.81 2.47
N ARG A 303 -28.53 -9.21 3.74
CA ARG A 303 -29.66 -9.57 4.60
C ARG A 303 -29.44 -9.13 6.03
N ASP A 304 -30.50 -8.67 6.66
CA ASP A 304 -30.55 -8.35 8.09
C ASP A 304 -29.39 -7.44 8.54
N ILE A 305 -29.06 -6.43 7.73
CA ILE A 305 -28.00 -5.48 8.08
C ILE A 305 -28.54 -4.50 9.11
N GLU A 306 -27.99 -4.58 10.33
CA GLU A 306 -28.21 -3.59 11.37
C GLU A 306 -26.90 -2.85 11.64
N TRP A 307 -26.85 -1.57 11.26
CA TRP A 307 -25.67 -0.74 11.49
C TRP A 307 -26.06 0.73 11.62
N ARG A 308 -25.58 1.36 12.68
CA ARG A 308 -25.78 2.79 12.95
C ARG A 308 -24.43 3.48 12.89
N ILE A 309 -24.21 4.18 11.79
CA ILE A 309 -22.96 4.89 11.54
C ILE A 309 -22.95 6.19 12.33
N ALA A 310 -21.94 6.34 13.20
CA ALA A 310 -21.80 7.51 14.07
C ALA A 310 -21.02 8.65 13.39
N PRO A 311 -21.21 9.91 13.84
CA PRO A 311 -20.40 11.03 13.39
C PRO A 311 -18.92 10.84 13.76
N GLY A 312 -18.03 10.99 12.76
CA GLY A 312 -16.57 10.81 12.93
C GLY A 312 -16.13 9.35 12.98
N GLU A 313 -17.03 8.39 12.79
CA GLU A 313 -16.71 6.97 12.72
C GLU A 313 -15.82 6.68 11.49
N ARG A 314 -14.81 5.84 11.68
CA ARG A 314 -13.83 5.47 10.66
C ARG A 314 -13.81 3.96 10.53
N THR A 315 -14.44 3.46 9.48
CA THR A 315 -14.73 2.02 9.36
C THR A 315 -14.16 1.45 8.08
N GLY A 316 -13.38 0.36 8.23
CA GLY A 316 -12.92 -0.51 7.15
C GLY A 316 -13.92 -1.63 6.87
N ILE A 317 -14.16 -1.93 5.59
CA ILE A 317 -15.07 -2.99 5.17
C ILE A 317 -14.32 -4.03 4.35
N LEU A 318 -14.26 -5.25 4.87
CA LEU A 318 -13.61 -6.41 4.28
C LEU A 318 -14.62 -7.37 3.65
N GLY A 319 -14.14 -8.31 2.87
CA GLY A 319 -14.94 -9.40 2.29
C GLY A 319 -14.41 -9.82 0.93
N VAL A 320 -14.72 -11.05 0.53
CA VAL A 320 -14.33 -11.59 -0.78
C VAL A 320 -14.92 -10.78 -1.93
N ASN A 321 -14.35 -10.92 -3.10
CA ASN A 321 -14.91 -10.34 -4.30
C ASN A 321 -16.31 -10.89 -4.56
N GLY A 322 -17.28 -9.97 -4.81
CA GLY A 322 -18.68 -10.35 -4.99
C GLY A 322 -19.48 -10.57 -3.70
N ALA A 323 -18.92 -10.36 -2.51
CA ALA A 323 -19.62 -10.48 -1.23
C ALA A 323 -20.74 -9.45 -1.00
N GLY A 324 -20.79 -8.37 -1.80
CA GLY A 324 -21.79 -7.32 -1.65
C GLY A 324 -21.24 -6.01 -1.06
N LYS A 325 -19.92 -5.82 -0.96
CA LYS A 325 -19.27 -4.60 -0.43
C LYS A 325 -19.76 -3.34 -1.15
N SER A 326 -19.63 -3.29 -2.48
CA SER A 326 -20.09 -2.13 -3.27
C SER A 326 -21.61 -1.96 -3.24
N THR A 327 -22.39 -3.04 -3.03
CA THR A 327 -23.84 -2.98 -2.82
C THR A 327 -24.15 -2.31 -1.49
N LEU A 328 -23.41 -2.66 -0.43
CA LEU A 328 -23.53 -2.02 0.89
C LEU A 328 -23.20 -0.52 0.80
N LEU A 329 -22.12 -0.14 0.12
CA LEU A 329 -21.75 1.26 -0.06
C LEU A 329 -22.82 2.05 -0.83
N LYS A 330 -23.41 1.45 -1.89
CA LYS A 330 -24.52 2.07 -2.63
C LYS A 330 -25.77 2.23 -1.78
N LEU A 331 -26.06 1.28 -0.89
CA LEU A 331 -27.16 1.36 0.06
C LEU A 331 -26.94 2.51 1.05
N ILE A 332 -25.73 2.64 1.59
CA ILE A 332 -25.34 3.72 2.52
C ILE A 332 -25.36 5.09 1.83
N SER A 333 -24.89 5.18 0.57
CA SER A 333 -24.88 6.44 -0.17
C SER A 333 -26.25 6.88 -0.67
N GLY A 334 -27.29 6.02 -0.56
CA GLY A 334 -28.62 6.30 -1.11
C GLY A 334 -28.72 6.08 -2.62
N GLY A 335 -27.68 5.50 -3.26
CA GLY A 335 -27.70 5.12 -4.68
C GLY A 335 -28.48 3.83 -4.97
N LEU A 336 -28.90 3.10 -3.92
CA LEU A 336 -29.71 1.88 -4.02
C LEU A 336 -30.72 1.87 -2.88
N GLU A 337 -31.98 1.55 -3.19
CA GLU A 337 -33.02 1.34 -2.19
C GLU A 337 -32.96 -0.08 -1.63
N PRO A 338 -33.19 -0.29 -0.32
CA PRO A 338 -33.26 -1.62 0.26
C PRO A 338 -34.49 -2.39 -0.23
N THR A 339 -34.33 -3.70 -0.45
CA THR A 339 -35.45 -4.59 -0.81
C THR A 339 -36.27 -4.96 0.43
N SER A 340 -35.62 -5.00 1.61
CA SER A 340 -36.23 -5.22 2.91
C SER A 340 -35.63 -4.28 3.95
N GLY A 341 -36.34 -4.03 5.05
CA GLY A 341 -35.91 -3.09 6.08
C GLY A 341 -35.97 -1.64 5.64
N ARG A 342 -35.08 -0.81 6.17
CA ARG A 342 -35.04 0.62 5.83
C ARG A 342 -33.66 1.24 6.06
N VAL A 343 -33.33 2.27 5.28
CA VAL A 343 -32.17 3.12 5.46
C VAL A 343 -32.62 4.54 5.78
N LYS A 344 -32.03 5.14 6.81
CA LYS A 344 -32.35 6.49 7.23
C LYS A 344 -31.10 7.35 7.19
N HIS A 345 -31.15 8.46 6.47
CA HIS A 345 -30.08 9.45 6.37
C HIS A 345 -30.34 10.65 7.29
N GLY A 346 -29.27 11.14 7.92
CA GLY A 346 -29.31 12.38 8.70
C GLY A 346 -29.55 13.60 7.80
N LYS A 347 -30.24 14.62 8.31
CA LYS A 347 -30.62 15.81 7.52
C LYS A 347 -29.47 16.66 7.03
N THR A 348 -28.29 16.58 7.69
CA THR A 348 -27.10 17.40 7.38
C THR A 348 -26.01 16.59 6.70
N VAL A 349 -26.31 15.35 6.34
CA VAL A 349 -25.33 14.43 5.72
C VAL A 349 -25.06 14.86 4.28
N LYS A 350 -23.78 15.03 3.96
CA LYS A 350 -23.27 15.27 2.64
C LYS A 350 -22.27 14.16 2.31
N ILE A 351 -22.75 13.16 1.60
CA ILE A 351 -21.94 11.99 1.22
C ILE A 351 -21.21 12.28 -0.08
N ALA A 352 -19.91 12.01 -0.10
CA ALA A 352 -19.15 11.92 -1.33
C ALA A 352 -18.55 10.51 -1.46
N THR A 353 -18.57 9.98 -2.65
CA THR A 353 -18.10 8.61 -2.94
C THR A 353 -16.99 8.65 -3.98
N LEU A 354 -15.82 8.12 -3.61
CA LEU A 354 -14.79 7.80 -4.58
C LEU A 354 -15.05 6.38 -5.09
N SER A 355 -15.70 6.26 -6.25
CA SER A 355 -16.02 4.99 -6.89
C SER A 355 -14.85 4.48 -7.75
N GLN A 356 -14.87 3.18 -8.09
CA GLN A 356 -13.88 2.62 -9.03
C GLN A 356 -13.98 3.23 -10.44
N ARG A 357 -15.15 3.71 -10.83
CA ARG A 357 -15.36 4.35 -12.13
C ARG A 357 -15.13 5.86 -12.03
N LEU A 358 -14.40 6.42 -12.99
CA LEU A 358 -14.10 7.85 -13.09
C LEU A 358 -15.23 8.64 -13.75
N ALA A 359 -16.49 8.18 -13.63
CA ALA A 359 -17.65 8.71 -14.36
C ALA A 359 -17.85 10.23 -14.20
N GLU A 360 -17.43 10.81 -13.07
CA GLU A 360 -17.51 12.26 -12.83
C GLU A 360 -16.52 13.05 -13.69
N LEU A 361 -15.40 12.44 -14.13
CA LEU A 361 -14.42 13.08 -15.01
C LEU A 361 -14.68 12.80 -16.49
N ASP A 362 -15.47 11.77 -16.81
CA ASP A 362 -15.79 11.41 -18.21
C ASP A 362 -16.57 12.52 -18.91
N GLU A 363 -17.39 13.29 -18.19
CA GLU A 363 -18.11 14.46 -18.72
C GLU A 363 -17.18 15.65 -19.03
N HIS A 364 -15.94 15.61 -18.51
CA HIS A 364 -14.96 16.69 -18.59
C HIS A 364 -13.67 16.30 -19.33
N GLU A 365 -13.69 15.22 -20.12
CA GLU A 365 -12.49 14.65 -20.75
C GLU A 365 -11.72 15.65 -21.62
N ASP A 366 -12.41 16.51 -22.35
CA ASP A 366 -11.80 17.50 -23.26
C ASP A 366 -11.40 18.81 -22.56
N GLU A 367 -11.76 18.98 -21.28
CA GLU A 367 -11.48 20.20 -20.55
C GLU A 367 -10.08 20.18 -19.92
N LEU A 368 -9.49 21.36 -19.76
CA LEU A 368 -8.22 21.50 -19.06
C LEU A 368 -8.42 21.36 -17.54
N VAL A 369 -7.50 20.68 -16.88
CA VAL A 369 -7.52 20.50 -15.41
C VAL A 369 -7.75 21.83 -14.69
N ARG A 370 -7.04 22.90 -15.08
CA ARG A 370 -7.18 24.24 -14.48
C ARG A 370 -8.60 24.83 -14.62
N ASP A 371 -9.31 24.52 -15.72
CA ASP A 371 -10.63 25.10 -15.98
C ASP A 371 -11.70 24.44 -15.10
N ILE A 372 -11.56 23.13 -14.86
CA ILE A 372 -12.40 22.39 -13.91
C ILE A 372 -12.22 22.94 -12.50
N ILE A 373 -10.98 23.19 -12.10
CA ILE A 373 -10.65 23.69 -10.76
C ILE A 373 -11.10 25.14 -10.58
N ALA A 374 -11.03 25.96 -11.63
CA ALA A 374 -11.45 27.37 -11.57
C ALA A 374 -12.95 27.53 -11.26
N ARG A 375 -13.76 26.48 -11.45
CA ARG A 375 -15.20 26.46 -11.07
C ARG A 375 -15.40 26.24 -9.57
N GLN A 376 -14.37 25.76 -8.85
CA GLN A 376 -14.43 25.55 -7.43
C GLN A 376 -14.34 26.86 -6.64
N LYS A 377 -14.52 26.81 -5.32
CA LYS A 377 -14.32 27.98 -4.46
C LYS A 377 -12.93 28.59 -4.67
N ARG A 378 -12.81 29.91 -4.53
CA ARG A 378 -11.54 30.63 -4.78
C ARG A 378 -10.45 30.28 -3.76
N SER A 379 -10.82 29.93 -2.54
CA SER A 379 -9.89 29.54 -1.48
C SER A 379 -10.51 28.56 -0.51
N TYR A 380 -9.64 27.79 0.13
CA TYR A 380 -9.95 26.78 1.14
C TYR A 380 -9.04 26.99 2.34
N VAL A 381 -9.57 26.79 3.54
CA VAL A 381 -8.75 26.83 4.76
C VAL A 381 -8.19 25.43 5.01
N ALA A 382 -6.87 25.27 4.90
CA ALA A 382 -6.21 24.01 5.19
C ALA A 382 -5.01 24.28 6.13
N GLY A 383 -4.97 23.63 7.29
CA GLY A 383 -3.92 23.86 8.29
C GLY A 383 -3.82 25.29 8.80
N GLY A 384 -4.95 25.99 8.92
CA GLY A 384 -4.97 27.40 9.34
C GLY A 384 -4.45 28.40 8.31
N LYS A 385 -4.15 27.95 7.07
CA LYS A 385 -3.74 28.79 5.95
C LYS A 385 -4.81 28.75 4.85
N GLU A 386 -4.98 29.86 4.17
CA GLU A 386 -5.83 29.96 3.01
C GLU A 386 -5.08 29.50 1.76
N LEU A 387 -5.57 28.48 1.08
CA LEU A 387 -4.96 27.89 -0.11
C LEU A 387 -5.94 27.95 -1.30
N THR A 388 -5.38 28.18 -2.49
CA THR A 388 -6.14 28.08 -3.73
C THR A 388 -6.26 26.61 -4.17
N PRO A 389 -7.27 26.22 -4.95
CA PRO A 389 -7.38 24.87 -5.51
C PRO A 389 -6.13 24.43 -6.29
N SER A 390 -5.53 25.34 -7.06
CA SER A 390 -4.29 25.04 -7.80
C SER A 390 -3.12 24.70 -6.88
N GLN A 391 -2.97 25.41 -5.75
CA GLN A 391 -1.96 25.11 -4.75
C GLN A 391 -2.21 23.76 -4.06
N LEU A 392 -3.48 23.36 -3.89
CA LEU A 392 -3.82 22.04 -3.37
C LEU A 392 -3.42 20.93 -4.37
N LEU A 393 -3.66 21.15 -5.68
CA LEU A 393 -3.21 20.20 -6.71
C LEU A 393 -1.69 20.09 -6.80
N GLU A 394 -0.97 21.20 -6.74
CA GLU A 394 0.49 21.19 -6.73
C GLU A 394 1.02 20.40 -5.53
N ARG A 395 0.36 20.52 -4.36
CA ARG A 395 0.68 19.70 -3.18
C ARG A 395 0.38 18.21 -3.37
N LEU A 396 -0.65 17.86 -4.15
CA LEU A 396 -0.95 16.49 -4.55
C LEU A 396 -0.04 15.97 -5.68
N GLY A 397 1.01 16.71 -6.00
CA GLY A 397 2.03 16.30 -6.97
C GLY A 397 1.68 16.59 -8.42
N PHE A 398 0.71 17.49 -8.71
CA PHE A 398 0.51 18.01 -10.07
C PHE A 398 1.54 19.08 -10.37
N SER A 399 2.19 18.97 -11.51
CA SER A 399 3.05 20.04 -12.03
C SER A 399 2.19 21.12 -12.71
N SER A 400 2.73 22.34 -12.81
CA SER A 400 2.07 23.43 -13.53
C SER A 400 1.78 23.08 -15.01
N ALA A 401 2.59 22.24 -15.63
CA ALA A 401 2.36 21.72 -16.98
C ALA A 401 1.10 20.84 -17.04
N GLN A 402 0.89 19.98 -16.05
CA GLN A 402 -0.28 19.09 -15.96
C GLN A 402 -1.58 19.86 -15.71
N LEU A 403 -1.53 21.01 -15.07
CA LEU A 403 -2.70 21.89 -14.93
C LEU A 403 -3.23 22.41 -16.29
N SER A 404 -2.37 22.45 -17.30
CA SER A 404 -2.72 22.88 -18.67
C SER A 404 -2.96 21.71 -19.63
N THR A 405 -3.10 20.49 -19.11
CA THR A 405 -3.35 19.26 -19.87
C THR A 405 -4.86 18.95 -19.86
N PRO A 406 -5.47 18.50 -20.97
CA PRO A 406 -6.83 17.96 -20.97
C PRO A 406 -6.94 16.71 -20.10
N VAL A 407 -8.09 16.51 -19.46
CA VAL A 407 -8.31 15.37 -18.56
C VAL A 407 -8.08 14.03 -19.25
N LYS A 408 -8.46 13.89 -20.51
CA LYS A 408 -8.24 12.67 -21.31
C LYS A 408 -6.78 12.27 -21.46
N ASP A 409 -5.86 13.25 -21.43
CA ASP A 409 -4.43 13.04 -21.62
C ASP A 409 -3.70 12.75 -20.29
N LEU A 410 -4.42 12.76 -19.16
CA LEU A 410 -3.90 12.38 -17.86
C LEU A 410 -3.78 10.86 -17.75
N SER A 411 -2.74 10.37 -17.05
CA SER A 411 -2.66 8.96 -16.68
C SER A 411 -3.80 8.56 -15.72
N GLY A 412 -4.11 7.25 -15.61
CA GLY A 412 -5.12 6.74 -14.68
C GLY A 412 -4.92 7.23 -13.25
N GLY A 413 -3.69 7.14 -12.75
CA GLY A 413 -3.35 7.65 -11.41
C GLY A 413 -3.51 9.17 -11.27
N GLN A 414 -3.21 9.95 -12.32
CA GLN A 414 -3.43 11.41 -12.30
C GLN A 414 -4.93 11.75 -12.31
N ARG A 415 -5.74 11.05 -13.11
CA ARG A 415 -7.21 11.20 -13.08
C ARG A 415 -7.77 10.88 -11.70
N ARG A 416 -7.28 9.82 -11.06
CA ARG A 416 -7.69 9.42 -9.71
C ARG A 416 -7.36 10.49 -8.66
N ARG A 417 -6.15 11.08 -8.74
CA ARG A 417 -5.74 12.21 -7.87
C ARG A 417 -6.66 13.42 -8.05
N LEU A 418 -6.97 13.76 -9.30
CA LEU A 418 -7.86 14.88 -9.60
C LEU A 418 -9.27 14.63 -9.05
N GLN A 419 -9.83 13.44 -9.27
CA GLN A 419 -11.15 13.06 -8.74
C GLN A 419 -11.17 13.16 -7.21
N PHE A 420 -10.16 12.60 -6.54
CA PHE A 420 -10.07 12.65 -5.08
C PHE A 420 -10.01 14.09 -4.55
N LEU A 421 -9.24 14.96 -5.19
CA LEU A 421 -9.21 16.37 -4.83
C LEU A 421 -10.57 17.05 -5.04
N LEU A 422 -11.22 16.86 -6.19
CA LEU A 422 -12.53 17.45 -6.47
C LEU A 422 -13.57 17.05 -5.42
N ILE A 423 -13.56 15.78 -5.01
CA ILE A 423 -14.40 15.26 -3.93
C ILE A 423 -14.13 16.01 -2.61
N LEU A 424 -12.88 16.23 -2.25
CA LEU A 424 -12.55 16.94 -1.01
C LEU A 424 -12.88 18.43 -1.07
N LEU A 425 -12.72 19.05 -2.26
CA LEU A 425 -13.07 20.47 -2.46
C LEU A 425 -14.58 20.73 -2.33
N ASP A 426 -15.41 19.71 -2.46
CA ASP A 426 -16.85 19.80 -2.21
C ASP A 426 -17.20 19.79 -0.71
N GLU A 427 -16.21 19.67 0.19
CA GLU A 427 -16.35 19.69 1.65
C GLU A 427 -17.41 18.68 2.17
N PRO A 428 -17.29 17.38 1.83
CA PRO A 428 -18.20 16.37 2.36
C PRO A 428 -17.99 16.16 3.86
N ASN A 429 -19.02 15.66 4.57
CA ASN A 429 -18.90 15.25 5.96
C ASN A 429 -18.96 13.72 6.13
N VAL A 430 -19.29 13.00 5.07
CA VAL A 430 -19.18 11.54 4.96
C VAL A 430 -18.44 11.20 3.68
N LEU A 431 -17.36 10.45 3.79
CA LEU A 431 -16.54 10.02 2.66
C LEU A 431 -16.59 8.50 2.54
N ILE A 432 -16.97 8.02 1.36
CA ILE A 432 -17.00 6.60 1.01
C ILE A 432 -15.91 6.35 -0.02
N LEU A 433 -14.97 5.46 0.28
CA LEU A 433 -13.88 5.06 -0.60
C LEU A 433 -14.06 3.59 -1.00
N ASP A 434 -14.29 3.33 -2.28
CA ASP A 434 -14.38 1.97 -2.85
C ASP A 434 -13.13 1.65 -3.64
N GLU A 435 -12.25 0.82 -3.08
CA GLU A 435 -10.93 0.45 -3.59
C GLU A 435 -10.09 1.69 -4.01
N PRO A 436 -9.81 2.60 -3.07
CA PRO A 436 -9.13 3.86 -3.40
C PRO A 436 -7.67 3.67 -3.82
N THR A 437 -7.06 2.53 -3.47
CA THR A 437 -5.64 2.24 -3.68
C THR A 437 -5.31 1.78 -5.10
N ASN A 438 -6.31 1.35 -5.85
CA ASN A 438 -6.10 0.86 -7.22
C ASN A 438 -5.52 1.96 -8.11
N ASP A 439 -4.50 1.62 -8.90
CA ASP A 439 -3.80 2.50 -9.84
C ASP A 439 -3.00 3.66 -9.19
N LEU A 440 -2.90 3.72 -7.86
CA LEU A 440 -2.08 4.70 -7.15
C LEU A 440 -0.67 4.17 -6.88
N ASP A 441 0.32 5.04 -7.04
CA ASP A 441 1.69 4.73 -6.62
C ASP A 441 1.87 4.93 -5.09
N THR A 442 2.96 4.39 -4.56
CA THR A 442 3.24 4.41 -3.12
C THR A 442 3.36 5.81 -2.53
N ASP A 443 3.87 6.79 -3.29
CA ASP A 443 3.96 8.19 -2.85
C ASP A 443 2.57 8.81 -2.71
N MET A 444 1.66 8.49 -3.65
CA MET A 444 0.29 8.97 -3.61
C MET A 444 -0.54 8.30 -2.53
N LEU A 445 -0.32 6.99 -2.31
CA LEU A 445 -0.97 6.27 -1.20
C LEU A 445 -0.61 6.93 0.13
N ALA A 446 0.68 7.21 0.37
CA ALA A 446 1.13 7.89 1.58
C ALA A 446 0.49 9.29 1.74
N ALA A 447 0.44 10.07 0.65
CA ALA A 447 -0.18 11.39 0.67
C ALA A 447 -1.70 11.35 0.95
N MET A 448 -2.40 10.35 0.40
CA MET A 448 -3.83 10.14 0.66
C MET A 448 -4.07 9.71 2.10
N GLU A 449 -3.24 8.84 2.64
CA GLU A 449 -3.32 8.41 4.04
C GLU A 449 -3.11 9.56 5.01
N ASP A 450 -2.07 10.38 4.80
CA ASP A 450 -1.79 11.57 5.63
C ASP A 450 -2.97 12.54 5.64
N LEU A 451 -3.64 12.70 4.49
CA LEU A 451 -4.81 13.54 4.36
C LEU A 451 -6.02 12.93 5.07
N LEU A 452 -6.27 11.64 4.86
CA LEU A 452 -7.38 10.93 5.51
C LEU A 452 -7.19 10.85 7.02
N ASP A 453 -5.97 10.69 7.50
CA ASP A 453 -5.65 10.61 8.94
C ASP A 453 -6.09 11.88 9.68
N THR A 454 -5.93 13.04 9.08
CA THR A 454 -6.33 14.33 9.66
C THR A 454 -7.75 14.78 9.31
N TRP A 455 -8.46 14.05 8.45
CA TRP A 455 -9.80 14.44 8.00
C TRP A 455 -10.87 14.14 9.08
N PRO A 456 -11.68 15.15 9.53
CA PRO A 456 -12.53 15.01 10.71
C PRO A 456 -13.92 14.41 10.46
N GLY A 457 -14.25 14.03 9.23
CA GLY A 457 -15.55 13.46 8.87
C GLY A 457 -15.69 11.97 9.13
N THR A 458 -16.88 11.43 8.85
CA THR A 458 -17.14 9.98 8.89
C THR A 458 -16.57 9.32 7.65
N LEU A 459 -15.72 8.29 7.83
CA LEU A 459 -14.98 7.61 6.77
C LEU A 459 -15.39 6.13 6.66
N LEU A 460 -15.79 5.72 5.48
CA LEU A 460 -16.04 4.32 5.14
C LEU A 460 -15.10 3.89 4.02
N VAL A 461 -14.31 2.87 4.22
CA VAL A 461 -13.29 2.42 3.27
C VAL A 461 -13.48 0.93 2.97
N VAL A 462 -13.67 0.61 1.71
CA VAL A 462 -13.48 -0.75 1.18
C VAL A 462 -12.10 -0.79 0.55
N SER A 463 -11.23 -1.63 1.03
CA SER A 463 -9.89 -1.82 0.44
C SER A 463 -9.35 -3.21 0.73
N HIS A 464 -8.45 -3.64 -0.14
CA HIS A 464 -7.62 -4.84 0.06
C HIS A 464 -6.23 -4.49 0.59
N ASP A 465 -5.87 -3.20 0.66
CA ASP A 465 -4.63 -2.70 1.25
C ASP A 465 -4.74 -2.68 2.79
N ARG A 466 -4.04 -3.60 3.46
CA ARG A 466 -4.02 -3.72 4.91
C ARG A 466 -3.47 -2.48 5.59
N TYR A 467 -2.38 -1.91 5.08
CA TYR A 467 -1.76 -0.73 5.67
C TYR A 467 -2.69 0.49 5.63
N LEU A 468 -3.41 0.67 4.52
CA LEU A 468 -4.43 1.72 4.46
C LEU A 468 -5.51 1.50 5.53
N LEU A 469 -6.08 0.29 5.62
CA LEU A 469 -7.14 0.00 6.58
C LEU A 469 -6.69 0.21 8.02
N GLU A 470 -5.53 -0.31 8.39
CA GLU A 470 -4.98 -0.17 9.75
C GLU A 470 -4.67 1.28 10.10
N ARG A 471 -4.23 2.09 9.14
CA ARG A 471 -3.86 3.49 9.38
C ARG A 471 -5.05 4.43 9.46
N VAL A 472 -6.05 4.28 8.57
CA VAL A 472 -7.12 5.27 8.41
C VAL A 472 -8.44 4.88 9.05
N THR A 473 -8.58 3.67 9.63
CA THR A 473 -9.81 3.18 10.24
C THR A 473 -9.61 2.74 11.68
N ASP A 474 -10.61 3.01 12.53
CA ASP A 474 -10.59 2.66 13.96
C ASP A 474 -11.24 1.28 14.21
N GLN A 475 -12.09 0.83 13.29
CA GLN A 475 -12.80 -0.44 13.39
C GLN A 475 -13.00 -1.06 12.02
N GLN A 476 -13.15 -2.37 11.98
CA GLN A 476 -13.31 -3.12 10.74
C GLN A 476 -14.50 -4.06 10.81
N TYR A 477 -15.20 -4.18 9.69
CA TYR A 477 -16.30 -5.11 9.50
C TYR A 477 -16.07 -5.98 8.27
N ALA A 478 -16.59 -7.18 8.27
CA ALA A 478 -16.63 -8.03 7.08
C ALA A 478 -18.06 -8.21 6.59
N VAL A 479 -18.24 -8.14 5.27
CA VAL A 479 -19.45 -8.66 4.61
C VAL A 479 -19.25 -10.17 4.43
N TRP A 480 -20.00 -10.93 5.25
CA TRP A 480 -19.89 -12.38 5.34
C TRP A 480 -21.23 -13.05 5.16
N ASN A 481 -21.38 -13.85 4.12
CA ASN A 481 -22.64 -14.53 3.79
C ASN A 481 -23.85 -13.58 3.77
N GLY A 482 -23.68 -12.38 3.22
CA GLY A 482 -24.72 -11.36 3.13
C GLY A 482 -24.99 -10.57 4.41
N GLN A 483 -24.31 -10.86 5.50
CA GLN A 483 -24.42 -10.14 6.79
C GLN A 483 -23.17 -9.34 7.11
N LEU A 484 -23.30 -8.37 8.00
CA LEU A 484 -22.18 -7.55 8.48
C LEU A 484 -21.67 -8.13 9.81
N ARG A 485 -20.37 -8.42 9.86
CA ARG A 485 -19.70 -8.95 11.06
C ARG A 485 -18.60 -8.00 11.51
N HIS A 486 -18.64 -7.58 12.76
CA HIS A 486 -17.57 -6.79 13.38
C HIS A 486 -16.31 -7.64 13.60
N LEU A 487 -15.15 -7.06 13.33
CA LEU A 487 -13.82 -7.70 13.42
C LEU A 487 -12.92 -6.89 14.37
N PRO A 488 -12.95 -7.14 15.67
CA PRO A 488 -12.07 -6.45 16.63
C PRO A 488 -10.58 -6.68 16.37
N GLY A 489 -10.19 -7.86 15.88
CA GLY A 489 -8.82 -8.21 15.48
C GLY A 489 -8.48 -7.87 14.04
N GLY A 490 -9.32 -7.10 13.35
CA GLY A 490 -9.06 -6.58 12.01
C GLY A 490 -8.87 -7.65 10.94
N VAL A 491 -7.95 -7.37 10.01
CA VAL A 491 -7.68 -8.24 8.85
C VAL A 491 -7.18 -9.63 9.28
N ASP A 492 -6.38 -9.73 10.32
CA ASP A 492 -5.83 -11.01 10.78
C ASP A 492 -6.91 -11.93 11.36
N GLU A 493 -7.85 -11.35 12.11
CA GLU A 493 -9.04 -12.10 12.55
C GLU A 493 -9.87 -12.58 11.36
N TYR A 494 -10.09 -11.71 10.38
CA TYR A 494 -10.81 -12.06 9.16
C TYR A 494 -10.21 -13.28 8.47
N LEU A 495 -8.89 -13.28 8.23
CA LEU A 495 -8.18 -14.40 7.60
C LEU A 495 -8.26 -15.69 8.41
N THR A 496 -8.10 -15.58 9.74
CA THR A 496 -8.21 -16.74 10.65
C THR A 496 -9.58 -17.38 10.57
N LEU A 497 -10.65 -16.58 10.61
CA LEU A 497 -12.03 -17.05 10.50
C LEU A 497 -12.30 -17.71 9.15
N ARG A 498 -11.76 -17.15 8.07
CA ARG A 498 -11.91 -17.73 6.72
C ARG A 498 -11.21 -19.07 6.59
N ASN A 499 -10.00 -19.19 7.07
CA ASN A 499 -9.25 -20.46 7.06
C ASN A 499 -9.99 -21.54 7.86
N GLN A 500 -10.57 -21.20 8.99
CA GLN A 500 -11.40 -22.13 9.78
C GLN A 500 -12.68 -22.56 9.04
N ALA A 501 -13.36 -21.63 8.38
CA ALA A 501 -14.57 -21.93 7.60
C ALA A 501 -14.28 -22.83 6.41
N THR A 502 -13.14 -22.64 5.73
CA THR A 502 -12.70 -23.46 4.59
C THR A 502 -12.29 -24.87 5.05
N ALA A 503 -11.58 -24.99 6.18
CA ALA A 503 -11.21 -26.27 6.77
C ALA A 503 -12.44 -27.07 7.28
N GLY A 504 -13.47 -26.39 7.80
CA GLY A 504 -14.71 -27.01 8.26
C GLY A 504 -15.66 -27.46 7.14
N GLY A 505 -15.55 -26.86 5.94
CA GLY A 505 -16.37 -27.18 4.77
C GLY A 505 -16.03 -28.52 4.09
N THR A 506 -14.78 -28.97 4.17
CA THR A 506 -14.32 -30.23 3.60
C THR A 506 -14.69 -31.48 4.43
N ALA A 507 -15.21 -31.29 5.66
CA ALA A 507 -15.57 -32.39 6.57
C ALA A 507 -17.08 -32.75 6.58
N ARG A 508 -17.90 -32.10 5.75
CA ARG A 508 -19.39 -32.27 5.81
C ARG A 508 -20.07 -32.96 4.66
N SER A 509 -19.37 -33.72 3.81
CA SER A 509 -20.01 -34.49 2.73
C SER A 509 -20.01 -36.01 2.93
N ASP A 510 -19.88 -36.55 4.14
CA ASP A 510 -20.25 -37.92 4.44
C ASP A 510 -20.47 -38.14 5.93
N ARG A 511 -21.73 -38.21 6.35
CA ARG A 511 -22.26 -39.12 7.39
C ARG A 511 -23.58 -38.63 7.96
N SER A 512 -24.64 -39.29 7.48
CA SER A 512 -25.91 -39.45 8.20
C SER A 512 -25.72 -40.53 9.28
N HIS A 513 -25.95 -40.23 10.52
CA HIS A 513 -26.76 -40.86 11.56
C HIS A 513 -26.22 -40.54 12.96
N PRO A 514 -27.09 -40.34 13.95
CA PRO A 514 -26.69 -39.89 15.27
C PRO A 514 -26.38 -41.08 16.19
N THR A 515 -25.31 -40.98 16.96
CA THR A 515 -25.16 -41.74 18.21
C THR A 515 -24.57 -40.87 19.27
N GLU A 516 -25.22 -40.89 20.42
CA GLU A 516 -24.92 -40.17 21.64
C GLU A 516 -23.58 -40.54 22.26
N SER A 517 -23.10 -39.59 23.06
CA SER A 517 -22.18 -39.70 24.20
C SER A 517 -20.69 -39.96 23.90
N ASN A 518 -19.83 -39.02 24.13
CA ASN A 518 -19.02 -38.90 25.35
C ASN A 518 -18.12 -37.67 25.30
N SER A 519 -18.20 -36.89 26.34
CA SER A 519 -17.29 -35.83 26.69
C SER A 519 -15.85 -36.37 26.83
N ALA A 520 -14.95 -35.85 25.99
CA ALA A 520 -13.51 -35.87 26.29
C ALA A 520 -12.98 -34.45 26.11
N ALA A 521 -12.49 -33.90 27.20
CA ALA A 521 -11.97 -32.58 27.35
C ALA A 521 -10.87 -32.27 26.35
N VAL A 522 -11.06 -31.20 25.59
CA VAL A 522 -9.99 -30.46 24.95
C VAL A 522 -9.30 -29.67 26.07
N ALA A 523 -7.99 -29.88 26.23
CA ALA A 523 -7.18 -29.23 27.23
C ALA A 523 -7.28 -27.71 27.05
N ALA A 524 -7.87 -27.04 28.03
CA ALA A 524 -7.81 -25.59 28.17
C ALA A 524 -6.36 -25.23 28.52
N GLU A 525 -5.82 -24.25 27.83
CA GLU A 525 -4.62 -23.53 28.27
C GLU A 525 -4.80 -23.07 29.73
N PRO A 526 -3.75 -23.06 30.54
CA PRO A 526 -3.86 -22.79 31.98
C PRO A 526 -4.28 -21.32 32.17
N LYS A 527 -5.53 -21.07 32.48
CA LYS A 527 -6.01 -19.76 32.96
C LYS A 527 -5.31 -19.49 34.29
N LEU A 528 -4.58 -18.39 34.36
CA LEU A 528 -3.96 -17.86 35.57
C LEU A 528 -4.97 -17.90 36.74
N SER A 529 -4.51 -18.37 37.89
CA SER A 529 -5.32 -18.32 39.12
C SER A 529 -5.61 -16.85 39.48
N GLY A 530 -6.71 -16.60 40.14
CA GLY A 530 -7.09 -15.24 40.52
C GLY A 530 -6.07 -14.50 41.41
N ALA A 531 -5.14 -15.22 42.04
CA ALA A 531 -4.00 -14.67 42.77
C ALA A 531 -2.86 -14.24 41.82
N GLU A 532 -2.52 -15.07 40.85
CA GLU A 532 -1.51 -14.79 39.83
C GLU A 532 -1.90 -13.62 38.92
N ARG A 533 -3.16 -13.54 38.52
CA ARG A 533 -3.70 -12.42 37.75
C ARG A 533 -3.57 -11.08 38.49
N ARG A 534 -3.92 -11.03 39.78
CA ARG A 534 -3.75 -9.81 40.60
C ARG A 534 -2.27 -9.45 40.81
N GLN A 535 -1.37 -10.42 40.80
CA GLN A 535 0.05 -10.18 40.92
C GLN A 535 0.62 -9.62 39.62
N ALA A 536 0.23 -10.17 38.47
CA ALA A 536 0.58 -9.66 37.15
C ALA A 536 0.04 -8.23 36.91
N GLU A 537 -1.21 -7.93 37.30
CA GLU A 537 -1.79 -6.57 37.24
C GLU A 537 -1.02 -5.56 38.11
N LYS A 538 -0.54 -5.98 39.30
CA LYS A 538 0.30 -5.10 40.14
C LYS A 538 1.69 -4.87 39.56
N GLU A 539 2.29 -5.91 38.98
CA GLU A 539 3.60 -5.82 38.33
C GLU A 539 3.53 -4.92 37.11
N LEU A 540 2.48 -5.05 36.29
CA LEU A 540 2.21 -4.22 35.11
C LEU A 540 2.08 -2.73 35.50
N ALA A 541 1.27 -2.40 36.51
CA ALA A 541 1.13 -1.03 37.00
C ALA A 541 2.43 -0.46 37.65
N ALA A 542 3.33 -1.31 38.14
CA ALA A 542 4.63 -0.89 38.64
C ALA A 542 5.60 -0.59 37.48
N ILE A 543 5.57 -1.39 36.44
CA ILE A 543 6.37 -1.20 35.22
C ILE A 543 5.94 0.09 34.51
N GLU A 544 4.66 0.36 34.33
CA GLU A 544 4.15 1.59 33.75
C GLU A 544 4.70 2.86 34.43
N ARG A 545 4.63 2.88 35.77
CA ARG A 545 5.20 4.02 36.53
C ARG A 545 6.70 4.15 36.37
N ARG A 546 7.40 3.04 36.18
CA ARG A 546 8.86 3.05 35.99
C ARG A 546 9.24 3.51 34.59
N LEU A 547 8.46 3.13 33.58
CA LEU A 547 8.59 3.62 32.20
C LEU A 547 8.35 5.14 32.13
N GLU A 548 7.30 5.64 32.77
CA GLU A 548 7.02 7.10 32.83
C GLU A 548 8.18 7.87 33.49
N LYS A 549 8.76 7.32 34.55
CA LYS A 549 9.92 7.93 35.20
C LYS A 549 11.17 7.94 34.33
N LEU A 550 11.44 6.82 33.62
CA LEU A 550 12.58 6.71 32.69
C LEU A 550 12.42 7.67 31.52
N GLN A 551 11.20 7.81 30.97
CA GLN A 551 10.92 8.78 29.92
C GLN A 551 11.24 10.21 30.39
N GLY A 552 10.81 10.58 31.60
CA GLY A 552 11.14 11.89 32.16
C GLY A 552 12.65 12.13 32.37
N GLN A 553 13.42 11.06 32.67
CA GLN A 553 14.88 11.13 32.79
C GLN A 553 15.55 11.29 31.43
N LEU A 554 15.08 10.56 30.41
CA LEU A 554 15.54 10.70 29.02
C LEU A 554 15.28 12.10 28.47
N ASP A 555 14.08 12.65 28.69
CA ASP A 555 13.74 14.03 28.28
C ASP A 555 14.62 15.08 28.96
N ALA A 556 14.94 14.89 30.24
CA ALA A 556 15.85 15.77 30.97
C ALA A 556 17.29 15.70 30.45
N LEU A 557 17.73 14.48 30.11
CA LEU A 557 19.08 14.24 29.57
C LEU A 557 19.21 14.79 28.15
N ASP A 558 18.19 14.64 27.32
CA ASP A 558 18.13 15.23 25.97
C ASP A 558 18.14 16.77 26.03
N ALA A 559 17.46 17.37 27.02
CA ALA A 559 17.54 18.82 27.28
C ALA A 559 18.93 19.27 27.78
N GLN A 560 19.65 18.40 28.49
CA GLN A 560 21.03 18.68 28.89
C GLN A 560 22.00 18.59 27.71
N LEU A 561 21.86 17.51 26.89
CA LEU A 561 22.65 17.34 25.65
C LEU A 561 22.47 18.52 24.69
N ALA A 562 21.24 19.01 24.55
CA ALA A 562 20.95 20.19 23.70
C ALA A 562 21.58 21.49 24.16
N LYS A 563 21.90 21.62 25.47
CA LYS A 563 22.49 22.82 26.08
C LYS A 563 23.98 22.68 26.36
N HIS A 564 24.54 21.49 26.22
CA HIS A 564 25.95 21.21 26.52
C HIS A 564 26.87 21.85 25.48
N ASP A 565 28.06 22.29 25.93
CA ASP A 565 29.05 22.88 25.05
C ASP A 565 29.56 21.84 24.03
N GLN A 566 29.41 22.13 22.75
CA GLN A 566 29.81 21.23 21.66
C GLN A 566 31.34 21.01 21.57
N SER A 567 32.12 21.78 22.28
CA SER A 567 33.57 21.64 22.36
C SER A 567 34.02 20.67 23.47
N ASP A 568 33.15 20.32 24.42
CA ASP A 568 33.41 19.36 25.49
C ASP A 568 33.05 17.93 25.07
N TYR A 569 33.99 17.29 24.39
CA TYR A 569 33.82 15.94 23.87
C TYR A 569 33.67 14.84 24.94
N GLU A 570 34.36 15.02 26.09
CA GLU A 570 34.28 14.06 27.22
C GLU A 570 32.91 14.15 27.90
N GLY A 571 32.38 15.34 28.12
CA GLY A 571 31.06 15.55 28.70
C GLY A 571 29.93 15.03 27.79
N LEU A 572 30.00 15.27 26.48
CA LEU A 572 29.03 14.76 25.51
C LEU A 572 29.06 13.22 25.46
N THR A 573 30.24 12.61 25.53
CA THR A 573 30.37 11.14 25.53
C THR A 573 29.80 10.52 26.82
N ALA A 574 30.02 11.16 27.99
CA ALA A 574 29.45 10.71 29.25
C ALA A 574 27.92 10.78 29.26
N LEU A 575 27.33 11.87 28.81
CA LEU A 575 25.87 12.04 28.68
C LEU A 575 25.29 11.07 27.65
N GLY A 576 25.99 10.81 26.55
CA GLY A 576 25.59 9.81 25.53
C GLY A 576 25.55 8.40 26.07
N ASN A 577 26.54 8.02 26.89
CA ASN A 577 26.58 6.69 27.53
C ASN A 577 25.48 6.55 28.60
N GLU A 578 25.20 7.60 29.37
CA GLU A 578 24.11 7.60 30.34
C GLU A 578 22.75 7.48 29.65
N ARG A 579 22.57 8.16 28.52
CA ARG A 579 21.38 8.03 27.69
C ARG A 579 21.21 6.61 27.15
N GLY A 580 22.31 6.00 26.67
CA GLY A 580 22.31 4.61 26.18
C GLY A 580 21.86 3.62 27.25
N ALA A 581 22.37 3.74 28.47
CA ALA A 581 22.00 2.89 29.60
C ALA A 581 20.51 3.02 29.98
N LEU A 582 19.96 4.25 29.99
CA LEU A 582 18.55 4.46 30.26
C LEU A 582 17.63 3.89 29.15
N MET A 583 18.07 3.93 27.89
CA MET A 583 17.34 3.33 26.77
C MET A 583 17.34 1.78 26.83
N GLU A 584 18.45 1.17 27.27
CA GLU A 584 18.49 -0.29 27.49
C GLU A 584 17.57 -0.71 28.63
N ASP A 585 17.55 0.05 29.75
CA ASP A 585 16.62 -0.20 30.86
C ASP A 585 15.16 -0.02 30.44
N GLN A 586 14.85 0.96 29.58
CA GLN A 586 13.52 1.16 29.03
C GLN A 586 13.08 -0.03 28.17
N ALA A 587 13.93 -0.47 27.24
CA ALA A 587 13.63 -1.58 26.34
C ALA A 587 13.36 -2.89 27.13
N ALA A 588 14.16 -3.18 28.17
CA ALA A 588 13.94 -4.36 29.01
C ALA A 588 12.60 -4.30 29.79
N LEU A 589 12.17 -3.12 30.21
CA LEU A 589 10.88 -2.95 30.89
C LEU A 589 9.70 -3.01 29.91
N GLU A 590 9.85 -2.53 28.69
CA GLU A 590 8.84 -2.63 27.63
C GLU A 590 8.63 -4.10 27.21
N GLU A 591 9.70 -4.87 27.07
CA GLU A 591 9.60 -6.31 26.79
C GLU A 591 8.82 -7.04 27.91
N ARG A 592 9.15 -6.74 29.17
CA ARG A 592 8.45 -7.33 30.31
C ARG A 592 6.99 -6.90 30.43
N TRP A 593 6.68 -5.66 30.05
CA TRP A 593 5.33 -5.13 29.99
C TRP A 593 4.48 -5.87 28.95
N LEU A 594 5.04 -6.15 27.76
CA LEU A 594 4.41 -6.95 26.71
C LEU A 594 4.11 -8.38 27.16
N GLU A 595 5.09 -9.06 27.78
CA GLU A 595 4.90 -10.42 28.32
C GLU A 595 3.75 -10.51 29.33
N LEU A 596 3.67 -9.52 30.25
CA LEU A 596 2.61 -9.47 31.24
C LEU A 596 1.25 -9.12 30.63
N GLY A 597 1.24 -8.28 29.58
CA GLY A 597 0.04 -7.96 28.81
C GLY A 597 -0.53 -9.18 28.08
N GLU A 598 0.32 -10.01 27.47
CA GLU A 598 -0.06 -11.28 26.84
C GLU A 598 -0.60 -12.30 27.86
N LEU A 599 0.01 -12.36 29.06
CA LEU A 599 -0.43 -13.25 30.13
C LEU A 599 -1.79 -12.83 30.75
N LEU A 600 -2.18 -11.56 30.63
CA LEU A 600 -3.43 -11.02 31.18
C LEU A 600 -4.58 -10.98 30.17
N SER A 601 -4.24 -11.10 28.87
CA SER A 601 -5.25 -11.14 27.79
C SER A 601 -5.87 -12.54 27.67
#